data_8878c830fb5fe920caca61b12e3895f8
#
_entry.id   8878c830fb5fe920caca61b12e3895f8
#
_cell.length_a   1.000
_cell.length_b   1.000
_cell.length_c   1.000
_cell.angle_alpha   90.00
_cell.angle_beta   90.00
_cell.angle_gamma   90.00
#
_symmetry.space_group_name_H-M   'P 1'
#
loop_
_entity.id
_entity.type
_entity.pdbx_description
1 polymer ?
#
loop_
_entity_poly.entity_id
_entity_poly.type
_entity_poly.pdbx_seq_one_letter_code
_entity_poly.pdbx_strand_id
1 'polypeptide(L)'
;TFKNPSKDLKAIRQLGYELSTFDPQDAEQYDITFTNQYFRYPSEKLPEQVTSDCFFCGLAKNRMEELQTLKELLENKGLKCNFIIPNTAKEGISYPEYLRQLSLSRCVIDINQSNQVGLTRRPVEALFYNKKLITNNTDIRRYDFYNPKNIFIFGKNSLEGIKEFVESPVTEVPEQIRQRYDINTWIEHYLP
;
A
#
# COMPACT_ATOMS: atom_id res chain seq x y z
N THR A 1 -7.87 9.27 15.33
CA THR A 1 -9.25 9.60 14.89
C THR A 1 -9.78 10.69 15.81
N PHE A 2 -10.14 11.83 15.29
CA PHE A 2 -10.71 12.94 16.06
C PHE A 2 -12.10 12.53 16.59
N LYS A 3 -12.39 12.86 17.86
CA LYS A 3 -13.72 12.60 18.44
C LYS A 3 -14.77 13.59 17.91
N ASN A 4 -14.34 14.82 17.61
CA ASN A 4 -15.16 15.86 16.99
C ASN A 4 -14.28 16.61 15.97
N PRO A 5 -14.18 16.11 14.72
CA PRO A 5 -13.23 16.61 13.75
C PRO A 5 -13.33 18.12 13.53
N SER A 6 -14.52 18.66 13.35
CA SER A 6 -14.73 20.09 13.07
C SER A 6 -14.25 21.01 14.22
N LYS A 7 -14.49 20.61 15.47
CA LYS A 7 -14.03 21.37 16.64
C LYS A 7 -12.53 21.28 16.83
N ASP A 8 -12.00 20.07 16.70
CA ASP A 8 -10.57 19.78 16.91
C ASP A 8 -9.72 20.47 15.83
N LEU A 9 -10.14 20.42 14.57
CA LEU A 9 -9.48 21.12 13.45
C LEU A 9 -9.48 22.62 13.62
N LYS A 10 -10.62 23.21 14.07
CA LYS A 10 -10.68 24.65 14.36
C LYS A 10 -9.69 25.07 15.44
N ALA A 11 -9.59 24.28 16.52
CA ALA A 11 -8.65 24.56 17.61
C ALA A 11 -7.19 24.49 17.14
N ILE A 12 -6.83 23.50 16.32
CA ILE A 12 -5.49 23.32 15.76
C ILE A 12 -5.13 24.49 14.83
N ARG A 13 -6.05 24.91 13.95
CA ARG A 13 -5.85 26.07 13.07
C ARG A 13 -5.64 27.38 13.86
N GLN A 14 -6.36 27.56 14.98
CA GLN A 14 -6.18 28.72 15.87
C GLN A 14 -4.79 28.76 16.53
N LEU A 15 -4.11 27.62 16.67
CA LEU A 15 -2.74 27.52 17.14
C LEU A 15 -1.69 27.79 16.04
N GLY A 16 -2.12 28.09 14.81
CA GLY A 16 -1.24 28.39 13.69
C GLY A 16 -0.64 27.16 12.99
N TYR A 17 -1.17 25.95 13.25
CA TYR A 17 -0.71 24.75 12.54
C TYR A 17 -1.39 24.60 11.18
N GLU A 18 -0.59 24.25 10.18
CA GLU A 18 -1.07 23.73 8.91
C GLU A 18 -1.37 22.25 9.03
N LEU A 19 -2.46 21.81 8.39
CA LEU A 19 -2.90 20.42 8.43
C LEU A 19 -2.86 19.82 7.05
N SER A 20 -2.35 18.58 6.98
CA SER A 20 -2.38 17.79 5.77
C SER A 20 -2.89 16.37 6.03
N THR A 21 -3.37 15.72 5.00
CA THR A 21 -3.83 14.34 5.02
C THR A 21 -3.46 13.63 3.72
N PHE A 22 -3.26 12.32 3.81
CA PHE A 22 -3.08 11.45 2.63
C PHE A 22 -4.42 10.79 2.19
N ASP A 23 -5.51 11.12 2.86
CA ASP A 23 -6.85 10.69 2.47
C ASP A 23 -7.52 11.80 1.67
N PRO A 24 -7.82 11.58 0.37
CA PRO A 24 -8.43 12.61 -0.48
C PRO A 24 -9.84 13.00 -0.04
N GLN A 25 -10.59 12.10 0.62
CA GLN A 25 -11.93 12.41 1.13
C GLN A 25 -11.83 13.29 2.37
N ASP A 26 -10.90 13.01 3.28
CA ASP A 26 -10.63 13.87 4.43
C ASP A 26 -10.15 15.26 3.98
N ALA A 27 -9.31 15.33 2.93
CA ALA A 27 -8.84 16.59 2.39
C ALA A 27 -10.01 17.47 1.92
N GLU A 28 -10.92 16.91 1.15
CA GLU A 28 -12.10 17.59 0.64
C GLU A 28 -13.11 17.91 1.77
N GLN A 29 -13.41 16.93 2.64
CA GLN A 29 -14.41 17.07 3.69
C GLN A 29 -14.02 18.13 4.74
N TYR A 30 -12.75 18.24 5.08
CA TYR A 30 -12.26 19.10 6.15
C TYR A 30 -11.49 20.32 5.66
N ASP A 31 -11.41 20.53 4.34
CA ASP A 31 -10.65 21.62 3.73
C ASP A 31 -9.22 21.68 4.28
N ILE A 32 -8.49 20.57 4.17
CA ILE A 32 -7.08 20.43 4.57
C ILE A 32 -6.24 19.97 3.39
N THR A 33 -4.95 20.30 3.42
CA THR A 33 -4.04 20.03 2.32
C THR A 33 -3.91 18.53 2.07
N PHE A 34 -4.14 18.10 0.82
CA PHE A 34 -3.81 16.73 0.42
C PHE A 34 -2.30 16.58 0.24
N THR A 35 -1.75 15.48 0.75
CA THR A 35 -0.36 15.09 0.54
C THR A 35 -0.27 13.61 0.19
N ASN A 36 0.70 13.22 -0.63
CA ASN A 36 0.89 11.82 -0.94
C ASN A 36 1.45 11.04 0.27
N GLN A 37 1.19 9.74 0.31
CA GLN A 37 2.02 8.83 1.12
C GLN A 37 3.45 8.86 0.58
N TYR A 38 4.40 8.63 1.47
CA TYR A 38 5.81 8.63 1.14
C TYR A 38 6.50 7.34 1.58
N PHE A 39 7.65 7.08 0.97
CA PHE A 39 8.51 5.97 1.30
C PHE A 39 9.98 6.40 1.33
N ARG A 40 10.77 5.69 2.11
CA ARG A 40 12.21 5.82 2.13
C ARG A 40 12.83 4.44 2.00
N TYR A 41 13.72 4.28 1.02
CA TYR A 41 14.50 3.07 0.92
C TYR A 41 15.30 2.81 2.19
N PRO A 42 15.33 1.57 2.69
CA PRO A 42 16.28 1.22 3.73
C PRO A 42 17.70 1.37 3.20
N SER A 43 18.64 1.69 4.09
CA SER A 43 20.07 1.77 3.76
C SER A 43 20.69 0.40 3.43
N GLU A 44 20.06 -0.67 3.89
CA GLU A 44 20.53 -2.04 3.68
C GLU A 44 20.06 -2.59 2.32
N LYS A 45 21.00 -3.25 1.62
CA LYS A 45 20.65 -3.95 0.38
C LYS A 45 19.81 -5.18 0.70
N LEU A 46 18.60 -5.23 0.15
CA LEU A 46 17.71 -6.36 0.33
C LEU A 46 17.96 -7.46 -0.71
N PRO A 47 17.64 -8.74 -0.40
CA PRO A 47 17.81 -9.84 -1.34
C PRO A 47 16.93 -9.66 -2.58
N GLU A 48 17.46 -10.07 -3.73
CA GLU A 48 16.76 -9.99 -5.03
C GLU A 48 16.12 -11.31 -5.45
N GLN A 49 16.48 -12.43 -4.79
CA GLN A 49 15.97 -13.74 -5.15
C GLN A 49 14.49 -13.90 -4.76
N VAL A 50 13.65 -14.17 -5.74
CA VAL A 50 12.22 -14.43 -5.51
C VAL A 50 12.02 -15.83 -4.91
N THR A 51 11.33 -15.90 -3.77
CA THR A 51 10.98 -17.14 -3.07
C THR A 51 9.49 -17.39 -2.93
N SER A 52 8.65 -16.36 -3.16
CA SER A 52 7.19 -16.44 -3.16
C SER A 52 6.60 -15.59 -4.28
N ASP A 53 5.40 -15.93 -4.72
CA ASP A 53 4.70 -15.17 -5.74
C ASP A 53 3.90 -14.02 -5.13
N CYS A 54 3.16 -14.27 -4.05
CA CYS A 54 2.31 -13.28 -3.40
C CYS A 54 2.67 -13.13 -1.92
N PHE A 55 2.81 -11.90 -1.45
CA PHE A 55 3.16 -11.59 -0.07
C PHE A 55 2.11 -10.69 0.57
N PHE A 56 1.67 -11.08 1.75
CA PHE A 56 0.87 -10.26 2.67
C PHE A 56 1.44 -10.33 4.08
N CYS A 57 1.52 -9.19 4.75
CA CYS A 57 1.80 -9.16 6.19
C CYS A 57 0.96 -8.08 6.87
N GLY A 58 0.26 -8.46 7.92
CA GLY A 58 -0.50 -7.54 8.76
C GLY A 58 -1.62 -8.21 9.53
N LEU A 59 -2.17 -7.49 10.51
CA LEU A 59 -3.32 -7.94 11.28
C LEU A 59 -4.54 -8.12 10.39
N ALA A 60 -5.26 -9.20 10.59
CA ALA A 60 -6.49 -9.46 9.83
C ALA A 60 -7.57 -8.41 10.11
N LYS A 61 -7.71 -7.99 11.39
CA LYS A 61 -8.82 -7.14 11.82
C LYS A 61 -10.16 -7.75 11.36
N ASN A 62 -10.97 -6.99 10.58
CA ASN A 62 -12.27 -7.41 10.08
C ASN A 62 -12.25 -8.00 8.66
N ARG A 63 -11.06 -8.40 8.13
CA ARG A 63 -10.88 -8.89 6.75
C ARG A 63 -10.25 -10.30 6.68
N MET A 64 -10.35 -11.09 7.77
CA MET A 64 -9.73 -12.43 7.80
C MET A 64 -10.31 -13.34 6.72
N GLU A 65 -11.61 -13.35 6.57
CA GLU A 65 -12.30 -14.15 5.55
C GLU A 65 -11.87 -13.77 4.13
N GLU A 66 -11.81 -12.47 3.84
CA GLU A 66 -11.36 -11.96 2.54
C GLU A 66 -9.91 -12.35 2.24
N LEU A 67 -9.02 -12.25 3.25
CA LEU A 67 -7.62 -12.65 3.11
C LEU A 67 -7.45 -14.15 2.89
N GLN A 68 -8.22 -14.99 3.60
CA GLN A 68 -8.19 -16.44 3.44
C GLN A 68 -8.73 -16.83 2.08
N THR A 69 -9.88 -16.31 1.69
CA THR A 69 -10.47 -16.53 0.36
C THR A 69 -9.50 -16.16 -0.76
N LEU A 70 -8.88 -14.97 -0.67
CA LEU A 70 -7.92 -14.54 -1.68
C LEU A 70 -6.69 -15.47 -1.72
N LYS A 71 -6.16 -15.85 -0.56
CA LYS A 71 -5.03 -16.80 -0.48
C LYS A 71 -5.35 -18.12 -1.18
N GLU A 72 -6.48 -18.74 -0.83
CA GLU A 72 -6.93 -20.01 -1.42
C GLU A 72 -7.11 -19.88 -2.94
N LEU A 73 -7.71 -18.81 -3.41
CA LEU A 73 -7.90 -18.56 -4.84
C LEU A 73 -6.57 -18.43 -5.59
N LEU A 74 -5.58 -17.74 -5.00
CA LEU A 74 -4.24 -17.62 -5.58
C LEU A 74 -3.49 -18.96 -5.58
N GLU A 75 -3.54 -19.71 -4.48
CA GLU A 75 -2.92 -21.04 -4.35
C GLU A 75 -3.55 -22.06 -5.33
N ASN A 76 -4.87 -22.01 -5.54
CA ASN A 76 -5.57 -22.84 -6.54
C ASN A 76 -5.17 -22.51 -7.98
N LYS A 77 -4.61 -21.31 -8.24
CA LYS A 77 -3.99 -20.94 -9.52
C LYS A 77 -2.51 -21.36 -9.61
N GLY A 78 -1.98 -22.03 -8.58
CA GLY A 78 -0.60 -22.50 -8.53
C GLY A 78 0.41 -21.42 -8.13
N LEU A 79 -0.04 -20.34 -7.50
CA LEU A 79 0.83 -19.27 -6.98
C LEU A 79 1.25 -19.60 -5.54
N LYS A 80 2.52 -19.36 -5.21
CA LYS A 80 3.07 -19.57 -3.87
C LYS A 80 2.81 -18.35 -3.00
N CYS A 81 1.91 -18.47 -2.03
CA CYS A 81 1.53 -17.40 -1.12
C CYS A 81 2.32 -17.43 0.19
N ASN A 82 2.88 -16.28 0.59
CA ASN A 82 3.48 -16.04 1.89
C ASN A 82 2.62 -15.00 2.65
N PHE A 83 1.65 -15.48 3.44
CA PHE A 83 0.75 -14.64 4.23
C PHE A 83 1.11 -14.74 5.70
N ILE A 84 1.57 -13.64 6.28
CA ILE A 84 1.89 -13.50 7.70
C ILE A 84 0.77 -12.70 8.36
N ILE A 85 -0.13 -13.41 9.06
CA ILE A 85 -1.32 -12.82 9.68
C ILE A 85 -1.26 -13.07 11.19
N PRO A 86 -0.54 -12.23 11.95
CA PRO A 86 -0.48 -12.37 13.40
C PRO A 86 -1.80 -11.98 14.05
N ASN A 87 -2.10 -12.54 15.24
CA ASN A 87 -3.28 -12.18 16.02
C ASN A 87 -3.12 -10.81 16.69
N THR A 88 -1.90 -10.50 17.10
CA THR A 88 -1.56 -9.23 17.76
C THR A 88 -0.35 -8.57 17.10
N ALA A 89 -0.20 -7.26 17.25
CA ALA A 89 0.95 -6.54 16.74
C ALA A 89 2.30 -7.04 17.34
N LYS A 90 2.27 -7.59 18.54
CA LYS A 90 3.47 -8.14 19.21
C LYS A 90 3.98 -9.43 18.58
N GLU A 91 3.09 -10.21 17.96
CA GLU A 91 3.41 -11.46 17.27
C GLU A 91 3.87 -11.19 15.80
N GLY A 92 3.77 -9.97 15.37
CA GLY A 92 4.18 -9.56 14.02
C GLY A 92 5.70 -9.58 13.85
N ILE A 93 6.14 -9.60 12.59
CA ILE A 93 7.54 -9.46 12.24
C ILE A 93 7.98 -7.99 12.33
N SER A 94 9.28 -7.76 12.51
CA SER A 94 9.85 -6.41 12.49
C SER A 94 9.71 -5.77 11.09
N TYR A 95 9.75 -4.44 11.01
CA TYR A 95 9.64 -3.76 9.71
C TYR A 95 10.80 -4.09 8.74
N PRO A 96 12.08 -4.21 9.18
CA PRO A 96 13.14 -4.71 8.31
C PRO A 96 12.86 -6.12 7.77
N GLU A 97 12.35 -7.03 8.60
CA GLU A 97 11.99 -8.38 8.17
C GLU A 97 10.79 -8.36 7.20
N TYR A 98 9.80 -7.49 7.44
CA TYR A 98 8.70 -7.26 6.49
C TYR A 98 9.23 -6.83 5.11
N LEU A 99 10.13 -5.84 5.06
CA LEU A 99 10.72 -5.38 3.79
C LEU A 99 11.56 -6.48 3.12
N ARG A 100 12.26 -7.29 3.91
CA ARG A 100 12.98 -8.46 3.40
C ARG A 100 12.02 -9.47 2.75
N GLN A 101 10.93 -9.82 3.41
CA GLN A 101 9.92 -10.73 2.86
C GLN A 101 9.24 -10.15 1.61
N LEU A 102 8.94 -8.85 1.61
CA LEU A 102 8.42 -8.13 0.45
C LEU A 102 9.39 -8.22 -0.73
N SER A 103 10.69 -8.00 -0.51
CA SER A 103 11.70 -8.05 -1.57
C SER A 103 11.82 -9.45 -2.20
N LEU A 104 11.55 -10.50 -1.43
CA LEU A 104 11.55 -11.90 -1.88
C LEU A 104 10.27 -12.32 -2.62
N SER A 105 9.31 -11.44 -2.81
CA SER A 105 8.06 -11.73 -3.50
C SER A 105 7.99 -11.08 -4.88
N ARG A 106 7.12 -11.61 -5.77
CA ARG A 106 6.77 -10.98 -7.06
C ARG A 106 5.70 -9.92 -6.90
N CYS A 107 4.72 -10.20 -6.02
CA CYS A 107 3.52 -9.39 -5.85
C CYS A 107 3.24 -9.12 -4.38
N VAL A 108 2.84 -7.89 -4.09
CA VAL A 108 2.37 -7.46 -2.76
C VAL A 108 0.84 -7.45 -2.74
N ILE A 109 0.26 -7.94 -1.65
CA ILE A 109 -1.18 -7.93 -1.43
C ILE A 109 -1.54 -6.77 -0.51
N ASP A 110 -2.47 -5.92 -0.95
CA ASP A 110 -3.00 -4.79 -0.19
C ASP A 110 -4.53 -4.84 -0.15
N ILE A 111 -5.07 -5.46 0.86
CA ILE A 111 -6.51 -5.49 1.10
C ILE A 111 -6.84 -4.45 2.17
N ASN A 112 -7.56 -3.41 1.79
CA ASN A 112 -8.02 -2.36 2.69
C ASN A 112 -9.22 -2.82 3.53
N GLN A 113 -9.37 -2.22 4.70
CA GLN A 113 -10.60 -2.37 5.48
C GLN A 113 -11.73 -1.60 4.79
N SER A 114 -12.98 -2.02 5.02
CA SER A 114 -14.18 -1.47 4.38
C SER A 114 -14.34 0.06 4.47
N ASN A 115 -13.73 0.69 5.46
CA ASN A 115 -13.84 2.14 5.70
C ASN A 115 -12.50 2.89 5.45
N GLN A 116 -11.54 2.26 4.79
CA GLN A 116 -10.25 2.88 4.51
C GLN A 116 -10.17 3.28 3.04
N VAL A 117 -10.17 4.57 2.78
CA VAL A 117 -10.17 5.14 1.41
C VAL A 117 -8.78 5.59 0.98
N GLY A 118 -8.00 6.16 1.89
CA GLY A 118 -6.67 6.65 1.59
C GLY A 118 -5.68 5.54 1.21
N LEU A 119 -4.60 5.93 0.55
CA LEU A 119 -3.53 5.03 0.14
C LEU A 119 -2.81 4.47 1.37
N THR A 120 -2.71 3.14 1.47
CA THR A 120 -1.85 2.52 2.48
C THR A 120 -0.39 2.63 2.08
N ARG A 121 0.53 2.16 2.94
CA ARG A 121 1.96 2.10 2.59
C ARG A 121 2.29 1.08 1.51
N ARG A 122 1.56 -0.03 1.44
CA ARG A 122 1.91 -1.16 0.56
C ARG A 122 1.97 -0.82 -0.92
N PRO A 123 1.06 -0.02 -1.50
CA PRO A 123 1.20 0.45 -2.88
C PRO A 123 2.50 1.21 -3.13
N VAL A 124 2.91 2.08 -2.20
CA VAL A 124 4.15 2.85 -2.34
C VAL A 124 5.36 1.94 -2.15
N GLU A 125 5.34 1.02 -1.20
CA GLU A 125 6.38 0.00 -1.04
C GLU A 125 6.50 -0.87 -2.30
N ALA A 126 5.39 -1.32 -2.88
CA ALA A 126 5.39 -2.08 -4.13
C ALA A 126 6.01 -1.27 -5.29
N LEU A 127 5.68 0.02 -5.40
CA LEU A 127 6.25 0.95 -6.37
C LEU A 127 7.79 1.03 -6.26
N PHE A 128 8.30 1.21 -5.03
CA PHE A 128 9.73 1.39 -4.79
C PHE A 128 10.54 0.10 -4.95
N TYR A 129 9.94 -1.05 -4.62
CA TYR A 129 10.58 -2.37 -4.77
C TYR A 129 10.33 -3.04 -6.13
N ASN A 130 9.74 -2.33 -7.09
CA ASN A 130 9.38 -2.87 -8.40
C ASN A 130 8.60 -4.19 -8.29
N LYS A 131 7.54 -4.18 -7.48
CA LYS A 131 6.66 -5.34 -7.28
C LYS A 131 5.30 -5.10 -7.92
N LYS A 132 4.65 -6.19 -8.34
CA LYS A 132 3.24 -6.17 -8.66
C LYS A 132 2.41 -5.89 -7.40
N LEU A 133 1.20 -5.40 -7.58
CA LEU A 133 0.26 -5.14 -6.51
C LEU A 133 -1.09 -5.78 -6.82
N ILE A 134 -1.67 -6.49 -5.87
CA ILE A 134 -3.07 -6.90 -5.88
C ILE A 134 -3.76 -6.15 -4.74
N THR A 135 -4.78 -5.36 -5.05
CA THR A 135 -5.50 -4.54 -4.07
C THR A 135 -7.01 -4.57 -4.31
N ASN A 136 -7.80 -4.39 -3.25
CA ASN A 136 -9.25 -4.15 -3.35
C ASN A 136 -9.59 -2.66 -3.43
N ASN A 137 -8.60 -1.76 -3.34
CA ASN A 137 -8.79 -0.32 -3.44
C ASN A 137 -8.98 0.11 -4.90
N THR A 138 -10.21 0.47 -5.27
CA THR A 138 -10.53 0.94 -6.63
C THR A 138 -10.03 2.36 -6.90
N ASP A 139 -9.85 3.18 -5.87
CA ASP A 139 -9.40 4.57 -5.98
C ASP A 139 -7.91 4.67 -6.34
N ILE A 140 -7.17 3.56 -6.27
CA ILE A 140 -5.78 3.50 -6.73
C ILE A 140 -5.61 3.97 -8.19
N ARG A 141 -6.67 3.90 -9.00
CA ARG A 141 -6.68 4.40 -10.38
C ARG A 141 -6.46 5.91 -10.52
N ARG A 142 -6.66 6.67 -9.44
CA ARG A 142 -6.47 8.12 -9.42
C ARG A 142 -5.01 8.54 -9.24
N TYR A 143 -4.15 7.60 -8.85
CA TYR A 143 -2.74 7.89 -8.62
C TYR A 143 -1.95 7.74 -9.90
N ASP A 144 -0.97 8.61 -10.10
CA ASP A 144 -0.18 8.72 -11.32
C ASP A 144 0.74 7.51 -11.59
N PHE A 145 1.03 6.70 -10.57
CA PHE A 145 1.74 5.42 -10.72
C PHE A 145 0.83 4.25 -11.12
N TYR A 146 -0.49 4.47 -11.23
CA TYR A 146 -1.38 3.38 -11.61
C TYR A 146 -1.08 2.87 -13.02
N ASN A 147 -0.84 1.57 -13.11
CA ASN A 147 -0.67 0.85 -14.36
C ASN A 147 -1.33 -0.54 -14.24
N PRO A 148 -2.32 -0.88 -15.08
CA PRO A 148 -3.01 -2.18 -15.00
C PRO A 148 -2.08 -3.38 -15.26
N LYS A 149 -0.90 -3.17 -15.85
CA LYS A 149 0.14 -4.20 -15.97
C LYS A 149 0.87 -4.46 -14.66
N ASN A 150 0.84 -3.51 -13.71
CA ASN A 150 1.51 -3.60 -12.41
C ASN A 150 0.53 -3.76 -11.25
N ILE A 151 -0.72 -3.32 -11.42
CA ILE A 151 -1.72 -3.24 -10.35
C ILE A 151 -3.00 -3.95 -10.78
N PHE A 152 -3.35 -5.01 -10.06
CA PHE A 152 -4.57 -5.77 -10.22
C PHE A 152 -5.58 -5.38 -9.13
N ILE A 153 -6.80 -5.02 -9.53
CA ILE A 153 -7.87 -4.66 -8.57
C ILE A 153 -8.76 -5.88 -8.32
N PHE A 154 -8.63 -6.44 -7.12
CA PHE A 154 -9.39 -7.60 -6.64
C PHE A 154 -10.81 -7.22 -6.20
N GLY A 155 -11.77 -8.12 -6.36
CA GLY A 155 -13.12 -8.02 -5.78
C GLY A 155 -14.23 -7.58 -6.73
N LYS A 156 -13.90 -7.05 -7.91
CA LYS A 156 -14.89 -6.72 -8.96
C LYS A 156 -14.69 -7.47 -10.27
N ASN A 157 -13.52 -8.05 -10.47
CA ASN A 157 -13.16 -8.74 -11.70
C ASN A 157 -12.93 -10.23 -11.43
N SER A 158 -13.15 -11.04 -12.45
CA SER A 158 -12.68 -12.43 -12.49
C SER A 158 -11.18 -12.48 -12.18
N LEU A 159 -10.75 -13.50 -11.44
CA LEU A 159 -9.31 -13.81 -11.26
C LEU A 159 -8.71 -14.50 -12.52
N GLU A 160 -9.38 -14.41 -13.64
CA GLU A 160 -8.85 -14.83 -14.92
C GLU A 160 -7.60 -14.01 -15.24
N GLY A 161 -6.54 -14.69 -15.70
CA GLY A 161 -5.26 -14.05 -15.99
C GLY A 161 -4.44 -13.62 -14.77
N ILE A 162 -4.85 -13.90 -13.52
CA ILE A 162 -4.11 -13.47 -12.32
C ILE A 162 -2.72 -14.10 -12.25
N LYS A 163 -2.56 -15.34 -12.69
CA LYS A 163 -1.26 -16.02 -12.70
C LYS A 163 -0.31 -15.35 -13.68
N GLU A 164 -0.75 -15.13 -14.91
CA GLU A 164 -0.01 -14.43 -15.95
C GLU A 164 0.34 -13.01 -15.52
N PHE A 165 -0.59 -12.34 -14.83
CA PHE A 165 -0.33 -11.01 -14.25
C PHE A 165 0.83 -11.06 -13.25
N VAL A 166 0.82 -12.00 -12.29
CA VAL A 166 1.86 -12.10 -11.24
C VAL A 166 3.21 -12.53 -11.83
N GLU A 167 3.21 -13.46 -12.78
CA GLU A 167 4.42 -14.01 -13.41
C GLU A 167 5.03 -13.07 -14.46
N SER A 168 4.24 -12.17 -15.06
CA SER A 168 4.76 -11.21 -16.04
C SER A 168 5.73 -10.20 -15.42
N PRO A 169 6.69 -9.67 -16.18
CA PRO A 169 7.61 -8.66 -15.67
C PRO A 169 6.87 -7.40 -15.24
N VAL A 170 7.43 -6.70 -14.27
CA VAL A 170 6.95 -5.37 -13.85
C VAL A 170 7.25 -4.37 -14.97
N THR A 171 6.26 -3.60 -15.36
CA THR A 171 6.46 -2.45 -16.27
C THR A 171 7.12 -1.33 -15.49
N GLU A 172 8.21 -0.79 -16.01
CA GLU A 172 8.92 0.30 -15.36
C GLU A 172 8.01 1.53 -15.16
N VAL A 173 8.09 2.12 -13.96
CA VAL A 173 7.43 3.38 -13.63
C VAL A 173 8.46 4.49 -13.74
N PRO A 174 8.17 5.58 -14.48
CA PRO A 174 9.10 6.69 -14.63
C PRO A 174 9.62 7.23 -13.30
N GLU A 175 10.92 7.49 -13.22
CA GLU A 175 11.57 7.96 -11.99
C GLU A 175 10.92 9.25 -11.45
N GLN A 176 10.49 10.15 -12.32
CA GLN A 176 9.78 11.38 -11.94
C GLN A 176 8.48 11.12 -11.18
N ILE A 177 7.77 10.02 -11.48
CA ILE A 177 6.59 9.61 -10.73
C ILE A 177 7.02 9.07 -9.37
N ARG A 178 8.04 8.21 -9.33
CA ARG A 178 8.56 7.61 -8.09
C ARG A 178 9.03 8.68 -7.10
N GLN A 179 9.74 9.71 -7.59
CA GLN A 179 10.24 10.82 -6.77
C GLN A 179 9.13 11.57 -6.03
N ARG A 180 7.92 11.66 -6.57
CA ARG A 180 6.78 12.28 -5.87
C ARG A 180 6.37 11.57 -4.58
N TYR A 181 6.79 10.32 -4.42
CA TYR A 181 6.53 9.47 -3.24
C TYR A 181 7.79 9.25 -2.40
N ASP A 182 8.92 9.88 -2.75
CA ASP A 182 10.15 9.83 -1.97
C ASP A 182 10.06 10.77 -0.77
N ILE A 183 10.57 10.32 0.39
CA ILE A 183 10.55 11.11 1.64
C ILE A 183 11.26 12.45 1.51
N ASN A 184 12.33 12.53 0.72
CA ASN A 184 13.10 13.77 0.56
C ASN A 184 12.26 14.82 -0.17
N THR A 185 11.63 14.45 -1.28
CA THR A 185 10.70 15.34 -2.00
C THR A 185 9.49 15.71 -1.13
N TRP A 186 8.98 14.76 -0.34
CA TRP A 186 7.87 15.02 0.57
C TRP A 186 8.26 16.04 1.66
N ILE A 187 9.46 15.91 2.24
CA ILE A 187 9.97 16.86 3.25
C ILE A 187 10.17 18.25 2.66
N GLU A 188 10.74 18.36 1.45
CA GLU A 188 10.97 19.66 0.77
C GLU A 188 9.69 20.49 0.64
N HIS A 189 8.54 19.84 0.52
CA HIS A 189 7.24 20.52 0.48
C HIS A 189 6.90 21.26 1.78
N TYR A 190 7.49 20.87 2.92
CA TYR A 190 7.24 21.46 4.25
C TYR A 190 8.42 22.27 4.78
N LEU A 191 9.53 22.32 4.08
CA LEU A 191 10.65 23.18 4.47
C LEU A 191 10.42 24.58 3.92
N PRO A 192 10.77 25.64 4.70
CA PRO A 192 10.66 27.02 4.29
C PRO A 192 11.65 27.36 3.17
#